data_59c29ee87a16a2380ef14078b232eb6d
#
_entry.id   59c29ee87a16a2380ef14078b232eb6d
#
_cell.length_a   1.000
_cell.length_b   1.000
_cell.length_c   1.000
_cell.angle_alpha   90.00
_cell.angle_beta   90.00
_cell.angle_gamma   90.00
#
_symmetry.space_group_name_H-M   'P 1'
#
loop_
_entity.id
_entity.type
_entity.pdbx_description
1 polymer ?
#
loop_
_entity_poly.entity_id
_entity_poly.type
_entity_poly.pdbx_seq_one_letter_code
_entity_poly.pdbx_strand_id
1 'polypeptide(L)'
;FRSSGVSFSVNGNKLTVSMDTAPSKEFTITATKKNAVRRGVVVWSEGKHGQNSSVQDVVSYAQEVSDSINGYVKMKVSYGSCQIVKTSEDGKVDGINFTITGNGINQTVTTANGGKFQIDNLMPGIYTVTEQAYDKYEPQETHRVTVVAGQVAKVTFNNKLKRGDLQVVKSSEDNLVEGVKFHLYGTSLSGDTVDQYAVTDNNGVATFKDVLISGSEPYTL
;
A
#
# COMPACT_ATOMS: atom_id res chain seq x y z
N PHE A 1 -9.53 23.71 -23.65
CA PHE A 1 -8.44 22.80 -23.23
C PHE A 1 -9.04 21.71 -22.37
N ARG A 2 -8.96 20.48 -22.83
CA ARG A 2 -9.29 19.30 -22.03
C ARG A 2 -8.12 18.34 -22.13
N SER A 3 -7.18 18.44 -21.21
CA SER A 3 -6.37 17.28 -20.86
C SER A 3 -6.98 16.65 -19.61
N SER A 4 -7.09 15.34 -19.58
CA SER A 4 -7.59 14.62 -18.40
C SER A 4 -6.75 15.00 -17.18
N GLY A 5 -7.39 15.36 -16.08
CA GLY A 5 -6.73 15.73 -14.84
C GLY A 5 -6.32 17.20 -14.70
N VAL A 6 -6.70 18.06 -15.64
CA VAL A 6 -6.47 19.51 -15.52
C VAL A 6 -7.79 20.25 -15.58
N SER A 7 -8.07 21.07 -14.60
CA SER A 7 -9.23 21.95 -14.55
C SER A 7 -8.81 23.42 -14.52
N PHE A 8 -9.65 24.27 -15.12
CA PHE A 8 -9.43 25.70 -15.19
C PHE A 8 -10.65 26.44 -14.62
N SER A 9 -10.42 27.39 -13.77
CA SER A 9 -11.46 28.31 -13.33
C SER A 9 -10.99 29.75 -13.46
N VAL A 10 -11.89 30.65 -13.85
CA VAL A 10 -11.60 32.09 -13.99
C VAL A 10 -12.53 32.84 -13.06
N ASN A 11 -11.94 33.65 -12.19
CA ASN A 11 -12.69 34.56 -11.33
C ASN A 11 -12.08 35.96 -11.46
N GLY A 12 -12.81 36.86 -12.12
CA GLY A 12 -12.30 38.18 -12.47
C GLY A 12 -11.04 38.09 -13.34
N ASN A 13 -9.94 38.63 -12.89
CA ASN A 13 -8.64 38.60 -13.58
C ASN A 13 -7.76 37.42 -13.14
N LYS A 14 -8.28 36.51 -12.32
CA LYS A 14 -7.51 35.39 -11.77
C LYS A 14 -7.89 34.10 -12.52
N LEU A 15 -6.91 33.49 -13.14
CA LEU A 15 -6.98 32.11 -13.66
C LEU A 15 -6.45 31.16 -12.61
N THR A 16 -7.25 30.18 -12.23
CA THR A 16 -6.80 29.07 -11.39
C THR A 16 -6.71 27.83 -12.25
N VAL A 17 -5.55 27.18 -12.22
CA VAL A 17 -5.31 25.87 -12.87
C VAL A 17 -5.12 24.86 -11.76
N SER A 18 -5.94 23.80 -11.78
CA SER A 18 -5.82 22.69 -10.82
C SER A 18 -5.46 21.43 -11.59
N MET A 19 -4.53 20.66 -11.08
CA MET A 19 -4.07 19.42 -11.66
C MET A 19 -4.13 18.31 -10.61
N ASP A 20 -4.55 17.12 -11.02
CA ASP A 20 -4.55 15.94 -10.17
C ASP A 20 -3.15 15.34 -10.01
N THR A 21 -2.28 15.60 -10.98
CA THR A 21 -0.88 15.16 -10.96
C THR A 21 0.04 16.30 -11.35
N ALA A 22 1.25 16.32 -10.79
CA ALA A 22 2.25 17.27 -11.19
C ALA A 22 2.69 17.02 -12.64
N PRO A 23 2.86 18.08 -13.43
CA PRO A 23 3.35 17.91 -14.80
C PRO A 23 4.81 17.45 -14.78
N SER A 24 5.12 16.47 -15.60
CA SER A 24 6.50 15.98 -15.80
C SER A 24 7.30 16.78 -16.81
N LYS A 25 6.66 17.70 -17.50
CA LYS A 25 7.26 18.51 -18.56
C LYS A 25 6.74 19.94 -18.52
N GLU A 26 7.50 20.82 -19.10
CA GLU A 26 7.08 22.19 -19.40
C GLU A 26 5.83 22.17 -20.29
N PHE A 27 4.86 23.03 -19.98
CA PHE A 27 3.68 23.23 -20.81
C PHE A 27 3.34 24.70 -20.93
N THR A 28 2.67 25.03 -22.03
CA THR A 28 2.28 26.41 -22.34
C THR A 28 0.82 26.62 -22.06
N ILE A 29 0.52 27.68 -21.31
CA ILE A 29 -0.83 28.20 -21.16
C ILE A 29 -1.02 29.34 -22.11
N THR A 30 -2.05 29.28 -22.94
CA THR A 30 -2.44 30.35 -23.83
C THR A 30 -3.75 30.97 -23.33
N ALA A 31 -3.73 32.22 -22.99
CA ALA A 31 -4.92 32.99 -22.67
C ALA A 31 -5.26 33.93 -23.83
N THR A 32 -6.50 33.89 -24.28
CA THR A 32 -7.00 34.75 -25.36
C THR A 32 -8.06 35.68 -24.79
N LYS A 33 -7.82 36.96 -24.87
CA LYS A 33 -8.81 38.01 -24.64
C LYS A 33 -9.30 38.48 -26.00
N LYS A 34 -10.51 39.00 -26.08
CA LYS A 34 -11.03 39.60 -27.34
C LYS A 34 -9.95 40.51 -27.91
N ASN A 35 -9.46 40.18 -29.10
CA ASN A 35 -8.40 40.89 -29.84
C ASN A 35 -7.00 40.86 -29.23
N ALA A 36 -6.72 39.98 -28.27
CA ALA A 36 -5.39 39.81 -27.73
C ALA A 36 -5.10 38.36 -27.37
N VAL A 37 -3.92 37.87 -27.73
CA VAL A 37 -3.42 36.53 -27.37
C VAL A 37 -2.25 36.69 -26.42
N ARG A 38 -2.28 35.97 -25.32
CA ARG A 38 -1.21 35.96 -24.34
C ARG A 38 -0.73 34.55 -24.14
N ARG A 39 0.56 34.40 -24.05
CA ARG A 39 1.21 33.11 -23.86
C ARG A 39 2.10 33.15 -22.64
N GLY A 40 2.03 32.13 -21.82
CA GLY A 40 2.92 31.94 -20.72
C GLY A 40 3.47 30.50 -20.72
N VAL A 41 4.65 30.34 -20.22
CA VAL A 41 5.30 29.04 -20.06
C VAL A 41 5.32 28.68 -18.59
N VAL A 42 4.83 27.49 -18.29
CA VAL A 42 4.89 26.94 -16.93
C VAL A 42 6.06 25.95 -16.87
N VAL A 43 7.00 26.23 -15.98
CA VAL A 43 8.13 25.35 -15.72
C VAL A 43 7.91 24.65 -14.39
N TRP A 44 7.93 23.31 -14.44
CA TRP A 44 7.89 22.48 -13.25
C TRP A 44 9.31 22.18 -12.80
N SER A 45 9.62 22.49 -11.55
CA SER A 45 10.91 22.16 -10.94
C SER A 45 10.79 20.91 -10.09
N GLU A 46 11.42 19.83 -10.49
CA GLU A 46 11.39 18.54 -9.79
C GLU A 46 12.02 18.56 -8.40
N GLY A 47 12.87 19.50 -8.09
CA GLY A 47 13.62 19.52 -6.82
C GLY A 47 12.84 19.98 -5.58
N LYS A 48 11.55 20.28 -5.70
CA LYS A 48 10.74 20.88 -4.62
C LYS A 48 9.49 20.08 -4.28
N HIS A 49 9.56 18.79 -4.40
CA HIS A 49 8.48 17.91 -3.96
C HIS A 49 8.40 17.91 -2.44
N GLY A 50 7.24 18.25 -1.90
CA GLY A 50 6.95 17.91 -0.54
C GLY A 50 6.41 18.99 0.36
N GLN A 51 6.52 20.22 0.06
CA GLN A 51 5.91 21.27 0.88
C GLN A 51 5.36 22.38 0.01
N ASN A 52 4.04 22.42 -0.14
CA ASN A 52 3.38 23.51 -0.86
C ASN A 52 4.10 23.84 -2.16
N SER A 53 4.48 22.81 -2.92
CA SER A 53 5.26 23.03 -4.13
C SER A 53 4.45 23.92 -5.05
N SER A 54 4.74 25.18 -4.97
CA SER A 54 4.36 26.04 -6.05
C SER A 54 5.30 25.71 -7.18
N VAL A 55 4.76 25.32 -8.27
CA VAL A 55 5.46 25.52 -9.51
C VAL A 55 5.78 27.00 -9.58
N GLN A 56 6.95 27.31 -10.04
CA GLN A 56 7.38 28.67 -10.19
C GLN A 56 6.27 29.51 -10.84
N ASP A 57 6.03 30.67 -10.32
CA ASP A 57 5.06 31.59 -10.90
C ASP A 57 5.44 31.85 -12.35
N VAL A 58 4.49 31.65 -13.23
CA VAL A 58 4.71 31.85 -14.65
C VAL A 58 4.23 33.23 -15.03
N VAL A 59 5.15 34.00 -15.50
CA VAL A 59 4.85 35.32 -16.05
C VAL A 59 4.45 35.15 -17.52
N SER A 60 3.22 35.49 -17.82
CA SER A 60 2.79 35.55 -19.23
C SER A 60 3.16 36.90 -19.84
N TYR A 61 3.75 36.87 -20.98
CA TYR A 61 4.06 38.07 -21.75
C TYR A 61 2.98 38.36 -22.75
N ALA A 62 2.54 39.59 -22.73
CA ALA A 62 1.86 40.13 -23.88
C ALA A 62 2.78 40.99 -24.66
N GLN A 63 3.22 40.54 -25.74
CA GLN A 63 4.10 41.33 -26.56
C GLN A 63 3.30 42.23 -27.42
N GLU A 64 2.50 42.74 -27.64
CA GLU A 64 1.90 43.55 -28.72
C GLU A 64 0.55 44.19 -28.44
N VAL A 65 0.15 44.35 -27.27
CA VAL A 65 -1.05 45.15 -27.05
C VAL A 65 -0.78 46.14 -25.96
N SER A 66 -1.16 47.38 -26.18
CA SER A 66 -1.01 48.51 -25.28
C SER A 66 -1.59 48.32 -23.89
N ASP A 67 -2.22 47.23 -23.60
CA ASP A 67 -2.64 46.85 -22.27
C ASP A 67 -1.68 45.81 -21.72
N SER A 68 -0.75 46.24 -20.91
CA SER A 68 0.09 45.37 -20.12
C SER A 68 -0.77 44.63 -19.08
N ILE A 69 -1.27 43.46 -19.41
CA ILE A 69 -1.81 42.61 -18.39
C ILE A 69 -0.69 41.64 -18.00
N ASN A 70 -0.12 41.88 -16.86
CA ASN A 70 0.75 40.91 -16.22
C ASN A 70 -0.14 39.84 -15.60
N GLY A 71 -0.12 38.64 -16.17
CA GLY A 71 -0.78 37.47 -15.60
C GLY A 71 0.29 36.49 -15.13
N TYR A 72 0.12 35.95 -13.97
CA TYR A 72 0.92 34.82 -13.52
C TYR A 72 0.01 33.66 -13.17
N VAL A 73 0.48 32.46 -13.39
CA VAL A 73 -0.18 31.24 -13.00
C VAL A 73 0.60 30.62 -11.87
N LYS A 74 -0.06 30.47 -10.74
CA LYS A 74 0.49 29.76 -9.59
C LYS A 74 -0.12 28.37 -9.55
N MET A 75 0.71 27.38 -9.67
CA MET A 75 0.29 25.97 -9.52
C MET A 75 0.61 25.51 -8.10
N LYS A 76 -0.39 24.94 -7.46
CA LYS A 76 -0.24 24.29 -6.16
C LYS A 76 -0.52 22.80 -6.35
N VAL A 77 0.46 21.99 -6.07
CA VAL A 77 0.27 20.54 -5.96
C VAL A 77 -0.05 20.22 -4.51
N SER A 78 -1.15 19.54 -4.29
CA SER A 78 -1.52 19.03 -2.98
C SER A 78 -1.29 17.54 -2.96
N TYR A 79 -0.53 17.09 -1.98
CA TYR A 79 -0.21 15.69 -1.77
C TYR A 79 -1.14 15.06 -0.75
N GLY A 80 -1.25 13.76 -0.78
CA GLY A 80 -1.84 12.95 0.27
C GLY A 80 -0.80 12.05 0.91
N SER A 81 -1.25 11.17 1.77
CA SER A 81 -0.42 10.19 2.46
C SER A 81 -1.06 8.83 2.41
N CYS A 82 -0.25 7.78 2.57
CA CYS A 82 -0.72 6.41 2.79
C CYS A 82 -0.15 5.88 4.09
N GLN A 83 -1.01 5.36 4.96
CA GLN A 83 -0.62 4.70 6.19
C GLN A 83 -0.92 3.20 6.10
N ILE A 84 0.11 2.39 6.30
CA ILE A 84 0.00 0.95 6.48
C ILE A 84 -0.18 0.69 7.98
N VAL A 85 -1.15 -0.17 8.31
CA VAL A 85 -1.38 -0.67 9.67
C VAL A 85 -1.31 -2.18 9.63
N LYS A 86 -0.36 -2.74 10.37
CA LYS A 86 -0.12 -4.16 10.47
C LYS A 86 -0.61 -4.72 11.78
N THR A 87 -1.36 -5.82 11.69
CA THR A 87 -1.70 -6.69 12.81
C THR A 87 -1.23 -8.11 12.50
N SER A 88 -1.02 -8.91 13.51
CA SER A 88 -0.57 -10.29 13.37
C SER A 88 -1.04 -11.13 14.54
N GLU A 89 -1.39 -12.37 14.27
CA GLU A 89 -1.82 -13.35 15.27
C GLU A 89 -0.74 -13.61 16.34
N ASP A 90 0.53 -13.64 15.93
CA ASP A 90 1.68 -13.84 16.81
C ASP A 90 2.23 -12.54 17.42
N GLY A 91 1.52 -11.42 17.23
CA GLY A 91 1.93 -10.11 17.74
C GLY A 91 3.15 -9.50 17.05
N LYS A 92 3.76 -10.16 16.08
CA LYS A 92 4.92 -9.65 15.34
C LYS A 92 4.46 -8.71 14.23
N VAL A 93 4.47 -7.43 14.52
CA VAL A 93 3.94 -6.38 13.63
C VAL A 93 5.02 -5.43 13.12
N ASP A 94 6.14 -5.29 13.82
CA ASP A 94 7.29 -4.48 13.40
C ASP A 94 8.28 -5.30 12.57
N GLY A 95 9.02 -4.63 11.69
CA GLY A 95 9.98 -5.28 10.80
C GLY A 95 9.37 -5.99 9.60
N ILE A 96 8.08 -5.78 9.32
CA ILE A 96 7.39 -6.37 8.16
C ILE A 96 7.56 -5.45 6.95
N ASN A 97 8.01 -6.03 5.85
CA ASN A 97 8.28 -5.31 4.61
C ASN A 97 7.05 -5.25 3.69
N PHE A 98 6.88 -4.09 3.09
CA PHE A 98 5.83 -3.82 2.10
C PHE A 98 6.45 -3.15 0.87
N THR A 99 5.95 -3.48 -0.30
CA THR A 99 6.23 -2.75 -1.53
C THR A 99 5.06 -1.88 -1.90
N ILE A 100 5.32 -0.60 -2.13
CA ILE A 100 4.33 0.38 -2.58
C ILE A 100 4.69 0.79 -4.00
N THR A 101 3.74 0.62 -4.93
CA THR A 101 3.91 0.99 -6.34
C THR A 101 2.75 1.86 -6.81
N GLY A 102 3.03 2.80 -7.70
CA GLY A 102 2.03 3.69 -8.31
C GLY A 102 2.61 5.08 -8.59
N ASN A 103 2.08 5.77 -9.59
CA ASN A 103 2.51 7.12 -9.97
C ASN A 103 4.04 7.31 -10.06
N GLY A 104 4.74 6.31 -10.63
CA GLY A 104 6.20 6.34 -10.75
C GLY A 104 6.97 5.95 -9.49
N ILE A 105 6.29 5.62 -8.39
CA ILE A 105 6.92 5.13 -7.16
C ILE A 105 7.00 3.60 -7.21
N ASN A 106 8.16 3.08 -6.81
CA ASN A 106 8.39 1.69 -6.49
C ASN A 106 9.34 1.66 -5.28
N GLN A 107 8.77 1.53 -4.10
CA GLN A 107 9.50 1.68 -2.83
C GLN A 107 9.17 0.54 -1.89
N THR A 108 10.20 -0.01 -1.25
CA THR A 108 10.04 -0.93 -0.13
C THR A 108 10.10 -0.15 1.18
N VAL A 109 9.16 -0.44 2.07
CA VAL A 109 9.03 0.18 3.39
C VAL A 109 8.87 -0.90 4.45
N THR A 110 9.22 -0.59 5.68
CA THR A 110 9.21 -1.54 6.79
C THR A 110 8.41 -0.97 7.96
N THR A 111 7.52 -1.77 8.53
CA THR A 111 6.73 -1.37 9.69
C THR A 111 7.58 -1.20 10.95
N ALA A 112 7.19 -0.24 11.78
CA ALA A 112 7.77 0.06 13.08
C ALA A 112 6.70 0.64 14.01
N ASN A 113 7.06 0.91 15.25
CA ASN A 113 6.19 1.61 16.22
C ASN A 113 4.80 0.99 16.38
N GLY A 114 4.76 -0.32 16.53
CA GLY A 114 3.52 -1.07 16.71
C GLY A 114 2.81 -1.34 15.38
N GLY A 115 3.58 -1.76 14.37
CA GLY A 115 3.06 -2.22 13.09
C GLY A 115 2.59 -1.11 12.16
N LYS A 116 3.19 0.06 12.22
CA LYS A 116 2.78 1.19 11.41
C LYS A 116 3.90 1.67 10.48
N PHE A 117 3.51 2.14 9.32
CA PHE A 117 4.34 2.91 8.43
C PHE A 117 3.48 3.95 7.72
N GLN A 118 3.97 5.17 7.61
CA GLN A 118 3.31 6.21 6.83
C GLN A 118 4.27 6.76 5.79
N ILE A 119 3.80 6.84 4.57
CA ILE A 119 4.48 7.53 3.48
C ILE A 119 3.70 8.80 3.15
N ASP A 120 4.39 9.92 3.21
CA ASP A 120 3.83 11.24 2.95
C ASP A 120 4.20 11.72 1.55
N ASN A 121 3.60 12.83 1.17
CA ASN A 121 3.89 13.50 -0.09
C ASN A 121 3.64 12.64 -1.34
N LEU A 122 2.63 11.80 -1.27
CA LEU A 122 2.17 11.01 -2.41
C LEU A 122 1.28 11.87 -3.32
N MET A 123 1.53 11.79 -4.61
CA MET A 123 0.61 12.33 -5.61
C MET A 123 -0.76 11.68 -5.46
N PRO A 124 -1.87 12.42 -5.59
CA PRO A 124 -3.18 11.81 -5.68
C PRO A 124 -3.25 10.77 -6.79
N GLY A 125 -3.85 9.62 -6.49
CA GLY A 125 -3.95 8.52 -7.45
C GLY A 125 -4.08 7.17 -6.78
N ILE A 126 -3.96 6.12 -7.59
CA ILE A 126 -4.08 4.74 -7.13
C ILE A 126 -2.68 4.16 -6.92
N TYR A 127 -2.48 3.59 -5.75
CA TYR A 127 -1.27 2.86 -5.38
C TYR A 127 -1.60 1.41 -5.07
N THR A 128 -0.64 0.58 -5.23
CA THR A 128 -0.69 -0.84 -4.89
C THR A 128 0.25 -1.09 -3.73
N VAL A 129 -0.24 -1.75 -2.68
CA VAL A 129 0.53 -2.10 -1.50
C VAL A 129 0.53 -3.62 -1.39
N THR A 130 1.72 -4.21 -1.35
CA THR A 130 1.92 -5.66 -1.27
C THR A 130 2.83 -5.98 -0.09
N GLU A 131 2.40 -6.87 0.79
CA GLU A 131 3.24 -7.40 1.86
C GLU A 131 4.24 -8.42 1.29
N GLN A 132 5.46 -8.41 1.79
CA GLN A 132 6.43 -9.47 1.51
C GLN A 132 5.92 -10.80 2.09
N ALA A 133 6.00 -11.87 1.30
CA ALA A 133 5.60 -13.19 1.79
C ALA A 133 6.56 -13.69 2.89
N TYR A 134 6.00 -14.31 3.90
CA TYR A 134 6.70 -14.99 4.99
C TYR A 134 6.16 -16.41 5.12
N ASP A 135 7.06 -17.38 5.23
CA ASP A 135 6.69 -18.81 5.18
C ASP A 135 5.71 -19.23 6.27
N LYS A 136 5.79 -18.63 7.44
CA LYS A 136 4.91 -18.93 8.59
C LYS A 136 3.48 -18.38 8.47
N TYR A 137 3.24 -17.42 7.58
CA TYR A 137 1.93 -16.78 7.45
C TYR A 137 1.16 -17.26 6.21
N GLU A 138 -0.15 -17.21 6.32
CA GLU A 138 -1.02 -17.32 5.15
C GLU A 138 -0.71 -16.21 4.15
N PRO A 139 -0.80 -16.49 2.83
CA PRO A 139 -0.58 -15.47 1.82
C PRO A 139 -1.50 -14.26 2.01
N GLN A 140 -0.94 -13.07 1.86
CA GLN A 140 -1.69 -11.82 1.90
C GLN A 140 -2.04 -11.36 0.49
N GLU A 141 -3.23 -10.82 0.34
CA GLU A 141 -3.63 -10.17 -0.90
C GLU A 141 -2.94 -8.82 -1.07
N THR A 142 -2.75 -8.46 -2.31
CA THR A 142 -2.30 -7.12 -2.67
C THR A 142 -3.46 -6.12 -2.58
N HIS A 143 -3.25 -5.01 -1.90
CA HIS A 143 -4.26 -3.98 -1.72
C HIS A 143 -4.04 -2.81 -2.67
N ARG A 144 -5.13 -2.33 -3.25
CA ARG A 144 -5.15 -1.06 -3.99
C ARG A 144 -5.71 0.02 -3.07
N VAL A 145 -5.00 1.14 -3.00
CA VAL A 145 -5.39 2.28 -2.17
C VAL A 145 -5.44 3.54 -3.00
N THR A 146 -6.48 4.34 -2.81
CA THR A 146 -6.61 5.64 -3.47
C THR A 146 -6.14 6.72 -2.51
N VAL A 147 -5.08 7.42 -2.92
CA VAL A 147 -4.56 8.59 -2.20
C VAL A 147 -5.26 9.83 -2.72
N VAL A 148 -5.81 10.62 -1.82
CA VAL A 148 -6.48 11.88 -2.09
C VAL A 148 -5.68 13.03 -1.47
N ALA A 149 -5.61 14.14 -2.16
CA ALA A 149 -4.91 15.34 -1.68
C ALA A 149 -5.39 15.77 -0.29
N GLY A 150 -4.45 16.03 0.60
CA GLY A 150 -4.73 16.48 1.97
C GLY A 150 -5.29 15.40 2.89
N GLN A 151 -5.35 14.15 2.46
CA GLN A 151 -5.89 13.03 3.25
C GLN A 151 -4.84 11.94 3.48
N VAL A 152 -5.05 11.17 4.53
CA VAL A 152 -4.29 9.95 4.83
C VAL A 152 -5.14 8.75 4.44
N ALA A 153 -4.77 8.07 3.38
CA ALA A 153 -5.36 6.80 3.02
C ALA A 153 -4.80 5.69 3.92
N LYS A 154 -5.66 4.82 4.45
CA LYS A 154 -5.24 3.72 5.32
C LYS A 154 -5.44 2.39 4.64
N VAL A 155 -4.46 1.50 4.83
CA VAL A 155 -4.54 0.09 4.43
C VAL A 155 -4.12 -0.79 5.61
N THR A 156 -4.88 -1.85 5.85
CA THR A 156 -4.63 -2.76 6.98
C THR A 156 -4.31 -4.15 6.46
N PHE A 157 -3.28 -4.76 7.02
CA PHE A 157 -2.89 -6.15 6.79
C PHE A 157 -2.94 -6.91 8.11
N ASN A 158 -3.46 -8.13 8.07
CA ASN A 158 -3.55 -9.00 9.24
C ASN A 158 -2.97 -10.37 8.93
N ASN A 159 -1.83 -10.71 9.54
CA ASN A 159 -1.19 -12.00 9.34
C ASN A 159 -1.81 -13.05 10.24
N LYS A 160 -2.16 -14.17 9.61
CA LYS A 160 -2.57 -15.41 10.28
C LYS A 160 -1.46 -16.43 10.11
N LEU A 161 -1.21 -17.20 11.15
CA LEU A 161 -0.25 -18.30 11.09
C LEU A 161 -0.82 -19.47 10.26
N LYS A 162 0.03 -20.06 9.44
CA LYS A 162 -0.34 -21.25 8.66
C LYS A 162 -0.58 -22.44 9.56
N ARG A 163 -1.63 -23.17 9.26
CA ARG A 163 -2.03 -24.39 9.96
C ARG A 163 -2.42 -25.49 8.97
N GLY A 164 -2.46 -26.68 9.48
CA GLY A 164 -2.97 -27.84 8.77
C GLY A 164 -3.56 -28.87 9.73
N ASP A 165 -4.26 -29.86 9.17
CA ASP A 165 -4.73 -31.01 9.92
C ASP A 165 -3.77 -32.18 9.69
N LEU A 166 -3.50 -32.95 10.73
CA LEU A 166 -2.72 -34.18 10.65
C LEU A 166 -3.61 -35.36 11.04
N GLN A 167 -3.59 -36.42 10.22
CA GLN A 167 -4.25 -37.68 10.54
C GLN A 167 -3.21 -38.79 10.75
N VAL A 168 -3.42 -39.58 11.78
CA VAL A 168 -2.68 -40.76 12.10
C VAL A 168 -3.62 -41.97 11.94
N VAL A 169 -3.21 -42.96 11.16
CA VAL A 169 -3.99 -44.20 10.98
C VAL A 169 -3.28 -45.34 11.72
N LYS A 170 -3.93 -45.88 12.72
CA LYS A 170 -3.49 -47.05 13.50
C LYS A 170 -3.99 -48.33 12.88
N SER A 171 -3.10 -49.28 12.66
CA SER A 171 -3.43 -50.64 12.35
C SER A 171 -2.94 -51.59 13.45
N SER A 172 -3.57 -52.74 13.61
CA SER A 172 -3.22 -53.77 14.58
C SER A 172 -3.64 -55.14 14.05
N GLU A 173 -2.87 -56.17 14.35
CA GLU A 173 -3.18 -57.56 13.94
C GLU A 173 -4.46 -58.10 14.58
N ASP A 174 -4.78 -57.63 15.78
CA ASP A 174 -5.97 -57.99 16.55
C ASP A 174 -7.19 -57.11 16.26
N ASN A 175 -7.06 -56.18 15.30
CA ASN A 175 -8.05 -55.15 14.94
C ASN A 175 -8.46 -54.21 16.11
N LEU A 176 -7.69 -54.19 17.22
CA LEU A 176 -7.91 -53.23 18.30
C LEU A 176 -7.26 -51.90 17.97
N VAL A 177 -8.00 -51.07 17.27
CA VAL A 177 -7.50 -49.75 16.74
C VAL A 177 -8.15 -48.57 17.38
N GLU A 178 -9.28 -48.73 18.05
CA GLU A 178 -10.01 -47.65 18.73
C GLU A 178 -9.44 -47.31 20.07
N GLY A 179 -9.51 -46.05 20.48
CA GLY A 179 -9.12 -45.55 21.81
C GLY A 179 -7.61 -45.40 22.03
N VAL A 180 -6.80 -45.56 20.99
CA VAL A 180 -5.34 -45.36 21.09
C VAL A 180 -5.03 -43.87 21.11
N LYS A 181 -4.35 -43.38 22.17
CA LYS A 181 -3.99 -42.01 22.33
C LYS A 181 -2.63 -41.71 21.70
N PHE A 182 -2.58 -40.72 20.84
CA PHE A 182 -1.37 -40.16 20.25
C PHE A 182 -1.05 -38.78 20.85
N HIS A 183 0.22 -38.46 20.97
CA HIS A 183 0.73 -37.19 21.44
C HIS A 183 1.60 -36.55 20.37
N LEU A 184 1.19 -35.38 19.85
CA LEU A 184 1.92 -34.57 18.90
C LEU A 184 2.57 -33.40 19.63
N TYR A 185 3.91 -33.27 19.55
CA TYR A 185 4.59 -32.16 20.24
C TYR A 185 5.81 -31.68 19.48
N GLY A 186 6.20 -30.43 19.73
CA GLY A 186 7.37 -29.80 19.15
C GLY A 186 7.22 -28.28 19.04
N THR A 187 8.06 -27.69 18.23
CA THR A 187 8.07 -26.23 18.01
C THR A 187 7.66 -25.91 16.58
N SER A 188 6.70 -25.02 16.43
CA SER A 188 6.21 -24.55 15.13
C SER A 188 7.21 -23.64 14.43
N LEU A 189 6.98 -23.38 13.12
CA LEU A 189 7.74 -22.40 12.35
C LEU A 189 7.65 -20.98 12.92
N SER A 190 6.57 -20.64 13.62
CA SER A 190 6.42 -19.35 14.30
C SER A 190 7.18 -19.27 15.63
N GLY A 191 7.67 -20.40 16.14
CA GLY A 191 8.35 -20.52 17.43
C GLY A 191 7.42 -20.87 18.59
N ASP A 192 6.14 -21.11 18.31
CA ASP A 192 5.18 -21.50 19.33
C ASP A 192 5.28 -23.01 19.63
N THR A 193 5.02 -23.38 20.89
CA THR A 193 4.95 -24.79 21.26
C THR A 193 3.65 -25.42 20.77
N VAL A 194 3.77 -26.57 20.13
CA VAL A 194 2.67 -27.45 19.79
C VAL A 194 2.69 -28.63 20.75
N ASP A 195 1.58 -28.86 21.45
CA ASP A 195 1.39 -29.96 22.41
C ASP A 195 -0.09 -30.36 22.36
N GLN A 196 -0.38 -31.38 21.53
CA GLN A 196 -1.76 -31.80 21.26
C GLN A 196 -1.88 -33.31 21.43
N TYR A 197 -3.08 -33.74 21.79
CA TYR A 197 -3.44 -35.14 21.88
C TYR A 197 -4.63 -35.46 20.99
N ALA A 198 -4.60 -36.64 20.37
CA ALA A 198 -5.73 -37.17 19.62
C ALA A 198 -5.91 -38.65 19.94
N VAL A 199 -7.14 -39.12 19.85
CA VAL A 199 -7.49 -40.52 20.12
C VAL A 199 -8.10 -41.10 18.88
N THR A 200 -7.73 -42.33 18.55
CA THR A 200 -8.27 -43.05 17.41
C THR A 200 -9.75 -43.37 17.56
N ASP A 201 -10.49 -43.21 16.48
CA ASP A 201 -11.89 -43.63 16.35
C ASP A 201 -11.97 -45.14 16.05
N ASN A 202 -13.19 -45.64 15.81
CA ASN A 202 -13.46 -47.02 15.47
C ASN A 202 -12.81 -47.50 14.14
N ASN A 203 -12.35 -46.57 13.31
CA ASN A 203 -11.60 -46.89 12.08
C ASN A 203 -10.09 -46.80 12.29
N GLY A 204 -9.65 -46.53 13.52
CA GLY A 204 -8.24 -46.36 13.86
C GLY A 204 -7.67 -45.00 13.48
N VAL A 205 -8.49 -43.98 13.21
CA VAL A 205 -8.04 -42.66 12.79
C VAL A 205 -8.01 -41.69 13.97
N ALA A 206 -6.84 -41.15 14.27
CA ALA A 206 -6.66 -40.02 15.16
C ALA A 206 -6.41 -38.74 14.33
N THR A 207 -7.15 -37.66 14.59
CA THR A 207 -7.02 -36.41 13.86
C THR A 207 -6.61 -35.29 14.79
N PHE A 208 -5.49 -34.65 14.48
CA PHE A 208 -5.06 -33.38 15.07
C PHE A 208 -5.53 -32.25 14.17
N LYS A 209 -6.29 -31.33 14.73
CA LYS A 209 -6.88 -30.20 14.00
C LYS A 209 -6.11 -28.91 14.26
N ASP A 210 -6.09 -28.06 13.24
CA ASP A 210 -5.61 -26.69 13.35
C ASP A 210 -4.17 -26.60 13.90
N VAL A 211 -3.31 -27.53 13.50
CA VAL A 211 -1.92 -27.63 13.92
C VAL A 211 -1.08 -26.57 13.20
N LEU A 212 -0.34 -25.74 13.93
CA LEU A 212 0.65 -24.84 13.34
C LEU A 212 1.67 -25.64 12.51
N ILE A 213 2.12 -25.09 11.39
CA ILE A 213 3.12 -25.79 10.56
C ILE A 213 4.48 -25.85 11.28
N SER A 214 5.20 -26.98 11.11
CA SER A 214 6.56 -27.13 11.61
C SER A 214 7.56 -26.35 10.75
N GLY A 215 8.72 -26.04 11.34
CA GLY A 215 9.87 -25.47 10.64
C GLY A 215 10.75 -26.56 10.00
N SER A 216 12.06 -26.38 10.13
CA SER A 216 13.06 -27.37 9.68
C SER A 216 13.02 -28.64 10.52
N GLU A 217 12.64 -28.53 11.78
CA GLU A 217 12.49 -29.67 12.68
C GLU A 217 11.04 -30.17 12.62
N PRO A 218 10.83 -31.47 12.33
CA PRO A 218 9.48 -32.05 12.33
C PRO A 218 8.94 -32.18 13.76
N TYR A 219 7.62 -32.23 13.87
CA TYR A 219 6.99 -32.63 15.12
C TYR A 219 7.30 -34.08 15.47
N THR A 220 7.32 -34.36 16.74
CA THR A 220 7.36 -35.73 17.26
C THR A 220 5.92 -36.21 17.51
N LEU A 221 5.65 -37.44 17.10
CA LEU A 221 4.40 -38.14 17.32
C LEU A 221 4.66 -39.37 18.17
#